data_73938d228cb23a32c0d2aa1a69ebfe33
#
_entry.id   73938d228cb23a32c0d2aa1a69ebfe33
#
_cell.length_a   1.000
_cell.length_b   1.000
_cell.length_c   1.000
_cell.angle_alpha   90.00
_cell.angle_beta   90.00
_cell.angle_gamma   90.00
#
_symmetry.space_group_name_H-M   'P 1'
#
loop_
_entity.id
_entity.type
_entity.pdbx_description
1 polymer ?
#
loop_
_entity_poly.entity_id
_entity_poly.type
_entity_poly.pdbx_seq_one_letter_code
_entity_poly.pdbx_strand_id
1 'polypeptide(L)'
;MNKNIILCGVGGQGTVLASRLISAAAMKEGLPVQSAETIGMAQRGGSVFSHIRIGEGVNTPMIGLGQADLLLGFELGETVRQLPYLKKDGRVIAAERAVMPVTASLGGGYDPSVMKQYLQEHAAALTIVKVEKAFETLGSAKVLNLLLLGAASASGALGLQRSSLLAAIEDNVPPKFLDLNKKAFCYFE
;
A
#
# COMPACT_ATOMS: atom_id res chain seq x y z
N MET A 1 -15.95 13.03 1.58
CA MET A 1 -14.69 12.51 2.18
C MET A 1 -13.53 12.99 1.33
N ASN A 2 -12.45 13.50 1.94
CA ASN A 2 -11.21 13.82 1.22
C ASN A 2 -10.08 12.99 1.82
N LYS A 3 -9.34 12.24 0.98
CA LYS A 3 -8.29 11.32 1.42
C LYS A 3 -7.12 11.32 0.44
N ASN A 4 -5.91 11.48 0.95
CA ASN A 4 -4.66 11.38 0.19
C ASN A 4 -3.90 10.13 0.63
N ILE A 5 -3.68 9.19 -0.28
CA ILE A 5 -3.08 7.89 0.00
C ILE A 5 -1.85 7.70 -0.90
N ILE A 6 -0.74 7.30 -0.32
CA ILE A 6 0.45 6.87 -1.08
C ILE A 6 0.67 5.38 -0.82
N LEU A 7 0.76 4.61 -1.91
CA LEU A 7 1.24 3.23 -1.87
C LEU A 7 2.69 3.23 -2.32
N CYS A 8 3.54 2.49 -1.61
CA CYS A 8 4.96 2.43 -1.95
C CYS A 8 5.54 1.03 -1.70
N GLY A 9 6.46 0.65 -2.56
CA GLY A 9 7.09 -0.66 -2.49
C GLY A 9 8.11 -0.89 -3.60
N VAL A 10 8.41 -2.15 -3.83
CA VAL A 10 9.33 -2.60 -4.87
C VAL A 10 8.53 -3.21 -6.02
N GLY A 11 9.01 -3.01 -7.25
CA GLY A 11 8.39 -3.53 -8.45
C GLY A 11 8.12 -5.05 -8.36
N GLY A 12 6.88 -5.46 -8.67
CA GLY A 12 6.40 -6.83 -8.55
C GLY A 12 5.57 -7.14 -7.29
N GLN A 13 5.44 -6.21 -6.34
CA GLN A 13 4.66 -6.39 -5.12
C GLN A 13 3.15 -6.10 -5.28
N GLY A 14 2.71 -5.64 -6.46
CA GLY A 14 1.29 -5.42 -6.77
C GLY A 14 0.72 -4.09 -6.27
N THR A 15 1.56 -3.07 -6.07
CA THR A 15 1.14 -1.70 -5.70
C THR A 15 0.13 -1.12 -6.68
N VAL A 16 0.34 -1.30 -7.99
CA VAL A 16 -0.55 -0.84 -9.06
C VAL A 16 -1.93 -1.48 -8.97
N LEU A 17 -2.01 -2.79 -8.70
CA LEU A 17 -3.32 -3.45 -8.51
C LEU A 17 -4.03 -2.91 -7.28
N ALA A 18 -3.33 -2.75 -6.16
CA ALA A 18 -3.91 -2.18 -4.95
C ALA A 18 -4.43 -0.74 -5.18
N SER A 19 -3.66 0.10 -5.89
CA SER A 19 -4.08 1.45 -6.30
C SER A 19 -5.39 1.42 -7.11
N ARG A 20 -5.47 0.55 -8.11
CA ARG A 20 -6.67 0.39 -8.94
C ARG A 20 -7.88 -0.08 -8.13
N LEU A 21 -7.70 -1.02 -7.19
CA LEU A 21 -8.78 -1.51 -6.33
C LEU A 21 -9.32 -0.42 -5.40
N ILE A 22 -8.44 0.39 -4.81
CA ILE A 22 -8.85 1.55 -3.99
C ILE A 22 -9.62 2.56 -4.84
N SER A 23 -9.11 2.89 -6.02
CA SER A 23 -9.76 3.83 -6.94
C SER A 23 -11.12 3.32 -7.42
N ALA A 24 -11.22 2.05 -7.78
CA ALA A 24 -12.48 1.42 -8.18
C ALA A 24 -13.51 1.41 -7.05
N ALA A 25 -13.09 1.13 -5.81
CA ALA A 25 -13.97 1.18 -4.65
C ALA A 25 -14.47 2.60 -4.37
N ALA A 26 -13.60 3.61 -4.46
CA ALA A 26 -14.00 5.02 -4.32
C ALA A 26 -15.03 5.42 -5.39
N MET A 27 -14.82 5.02 -6.64
CA MET A 27 -15.76 5.29 -7.73
C MET A 27 -17.11 4.60 -7.52
N LYS A 28 -17.14 3.39 -6.96
CA LYS A 28 -18.39 2.69 -6.58
C LYS A 28 -19.18 3.43 -5.49
N GLU A 29 -18.50 4.19 -4.65
CA GLU A 29 -19.13 5.06 -3.64
C GLU A 29 -19.50 6.45 -4.19
N GLY A 30 -19.34 6.68 -5.49
CA GLY A 30 -19.62 7.97 -6.14
C GLY A 30 -18.60 9.06 -5.80
N LEU A 31 -17.43 8.69 -5.26
CA LEU A 31 -16.38 9.64 -4.89
C LEU A 31 -15.47 9.94 -6.08
N PRO A 32 -15.19 11.22 -6.38
CA PRO A 32 -14.16 11.59 -7.34
C PRO A 32 -12.79 11.05 -6.89
N VAL A 33 -12.01 10.52 -7.84
CA VAL A 33 -10.69 9.99 -7.56
C VAL A 33 -9.71 10.36 -8.67
N GLN A 34 -8.51 10.74 -8.27
CA GLN A 34 -7.36 10.97 -9.15
C GLN A 34 -6.22 10.06 -8.71
N SER A 35 -5.58 9.36 -9.63
CA SER A 35 -4.41 8.53 -9.32
C SER A 35 -3.27 8.78 -10.30
N ALA A 36 -2.05 8.67 -9.80
CA ALA A 36 -0.82 8.65 -10.60
C ALA A 36 0.06 7.50 -10.12
N GLU A 37 0.62 6.78 -11.06
CA GLU A 37 1.47 5.63 -10.80
C GLU A 37 2.85 5.87 -11.40
N THR A 38 3.90 5.51 -10.64
CA THR A 38 5.25 5.50 -11.20
C THR A 38 5.40 4.24 -12.03
N ILE A 39 5.30 4.41 -13.35
CA ILE A 39 5.56 3.35 -14.32
C ILE A 39 6.97 3.60 -14.84
N GLY A 40 7.97 2.98 -14.25
CA GLY A 40 9.37 3.15 -14.63
C GLY A 40 10.02 1.88 -15.12
N MET A 41 11.29 2.00 -15.58
CA MET A 41 12.13 0.87 -16.02
C MET A 41 12.41 -0.14 -14.90
N ALA A 42 12.13 0.20 -13.66
CA ALA A 42 12.33 -0.62 -12.48
C ALA A 42 11.10 -1.47 -12.09
N GLN A 43 10.34 -1.98 -13.05
CA GLN A 43 9.18 -2.86 -12.78
C GLN A 43 9.54 -4.16 -12.03
N ARG A 44 10.82 -4.50 -11.95
CA ARG A 44 11.34 -5.61 -11.14
C ARG A 44 12.46 -5.11 -10.24
N GLY A 45 12.22 -5.09 -8.92
CA GLY A 45 13.26 -4.77 -7.93
C GLY A 45 13.56 -3.29 -7.71
N GLY A 46 12.94 -2.36 -8.45
CA GLY A 46 13.11 -0.92 -8.23
C GLY A 46 11.97 -0.29 -7.45
N SER A 47 12.19 0.93 -6.95
CA SER A 47 11.20 1.73 -6.24
C SER A 47 9.98 2.00 -7.10
N VAL A 48 8.79 1.71 -6.59
CA VAL A 48 7.51 2.06 -7.21
C VAL A 48 6.59 2.67 -6.18
N PHE A 49 5.85 3.70 -6.58
CA PHE A 49 4.84 4.32 -5.73
C PHE A 49 3.64 4.76 -6.56
N SER A 50 2.49 4.85 -5.90
CA SER A 50 1.25 5.36 -6.48
C SER A 50 0.67 6.41 -5.55
N HIS A 51 0.22 7.53 -6.13
CA HIS A 51 -0.53 8.56 -5.43
C HIS A 51 -2.01 8.38 -5.75
N ILE A 52 -2.87 8.43 -4.74
CA ILE A 52 -4.32 8.38 -4.88
C ILE A 52 -4.91 9.52 -4.07
N ARG A 53 -5.72 10.34 -4.71
CA ARG A 53 -6.46 11.41 -4.04
C ARG A 53 -7.95 11.20 -4.29
N ILE A 54 -8.70 11.09 -3.21
CA ILE A 54 -10.15 10.85 -3.22
C ILE A 54 -10.84 12.08 -2.66
N GLY A 55 -11.90 12.53 -3.30
CA GLY A 55 -12.79 13.57 -2.80
C GLY A 55 -12.95 14.78 -3.73
N GLU A 56 -13.83 15.69 -3.32
CA GLU A 56 -14.16 16.89 -4.07
C GLU A 56 -12.99 17.89 -4.15
N GLY A 57 -12.92 18.61 -5.27
CA GLY A 57 -11.91 19.64 -5.49
C GLY A 57 -10.50 19.11 -5.81
N VAL A 58 -10.34 17.82 -6.06
CA VAL A 58 -9.07 17.21 -6.44
C VAL A 58 -8.83 17.39 -7.94
N ASN A 59 -7.90 18.29 -8.31
CA ASN A 59 -7.57 18.62 -9.70
C ASN A 59 -6.26 17.99 -10.19
N THR A 60 -5.50 17.35 -9.31
CA THR A 60 -4.23 16.67 -9.63
C THR A 60 -4.06 15.44 -8.75
N PRO A 61 -3.53 14.34 -9.27
CA PRO A 61 -3.24 13.16 -8.46
C PRO A 61 -2.03 13.33 -7.55
N MET A 62 -1.15 14.31 -7.82
CA MET A 62 0.10 14.47 -7.06
C MET A 62 -0.17 14.96 -5.65
N ILE A 63 0.41 14.26 -4.68
CA ILE A 63 0.36 14.58 -3.26
C ILE A 63 1.67 15.28 -2.91
N GLY A 64 1.60 16.46 -2.31
CA GLY A 64 2.77 17.21 -1.84
C GLY A 64 3.34 16.66 -0.53
N LEU A 65 4.52 17.15 -0.13
CA LEU A 65 5.14 16.82 1.15
C LEU A 65 4.21 17.19 2.32
N GLY A 66 4.11 16.30 3.30
CA GLY A 66 3.28 16.50 4.48
C GLY A 66 1.76 16.49 4.21
N GLN A 67 1.29 15.91 3.09
CA GLN A 67 -0.11 15.95 2.69
C GLN A 67 -0.80 14.57 2.62
N ALA A 68 -0.06 13.47 2.77
CA ALA A 68 -0.63 12.13 2.75
C ALA A 68 -1.31 11.81 4.09
N ASP A 69 -2.54 11.34 4.04
CA ASP A 69 -3.29 10.84 5.21
C ASP A 69 -2.87 9.40 5.57
N LEU A 70 -2.48 8.63 4.56
CA LEU A 70 -2.09 7.23 4.68
C LEU A 70 -0.90 6.91 3.78
N LEU A 71 0.12 6.27 4.36
CA LEU A 71 1.13 5.52 3.62
C LEU A 71 0.83 4.03 3.75
N LEU A 72 0.66 3.34 2.63
CA LEU A 72 0.53 1.89 2.55
C LEU A 72 1.83 1.32 1.97
N GLY A 73 2.68 0.81 2.85
CA GLY A 73 4.05 0.38 2.55
C GLY A 73 4.16 -1.12 2.34
N PHE A 74 4.58 -1.54 1.17
CA PHE A 74 4.76 -2.95 0.80
C PHE A 74 6.17 -3.45 1.13
N GLU A 75 7.08 -2.51 1.45
CA GLU A 75 8.47 -2.75 1.81
C GLU A 75 8.95 -1.62 2.74
N LEU A 76 9.77 -1.98 3.77
CA LEU A 76 10.13 -1.05 4.85
C LEU A 76 10.97 0.14 4.37
N GLY A 77 11.98 -0.09 3.54
CA GLY A 77 12.84 0.98 3.04
C GLY A 77 12.10 1.95 2.11
N GLU A 78 11.21 1.43 1.27
CA GLU A 78 10.37 2.28 0.42
C GLU A 78 9.34 3.07 1.25
N THR A 79 8.85 2.50 2.36
CA THR A 79 7.98 3.22 3.30
C THR A 79 8.72 4.39 3.96
N VAL A 80 9.95 4.17 4.42
CA VAL A 80 10.82 5.25 4.96
C VAL A 80 11.04 6.33 3.92
N ARG A 81 11.31 5.97 2.67
CA ARG A 81 11.55 6.89 1.56
C ARG A 81 10.36 7.81 1.28
N GLN A 82 9.13 7.34 1.49
CA GLN A 82 7.91 8.11 1.28
C GLN A 82 7.40 8.82 2.55
N LEU A 83 8.03 8.61 3.70
CA LEU A 83 7.61 9.21 4.97
C LEU A 83 7.52 10.76 4.94
N PRO A 84 8.37 11.50 4.21
CA PRO A 84 8.23 12.96 4.10
C PRO A 84 6.90 13.45 3.53
N TYR A 85 6.17 12.61 2.82
CA TYR A 85 4.84 12.96 2.31
C TYR A 85 3.73 12.82 3.35
N LEU A 86 3.98 12.09 4.45
CA LEU A 86 2.97 11.84 5.48
C LEU A 86 2.66 13.12 6.26
N LYS A 87 1.38 13.36 6.54
CA LYS A 87 0.94 14.38 7.50
C LYS A 87 1.47 14.07 8.90
N LYS A 88 1.55 15.09 9.77
CA LYS A 88 1.96 14.92 11.17
C LYS A 88 1.07 13.94 11.94
N ASP A 89 -0.23 13.92 11.63
CA ASP A 89 -1.25 13.02 12.19
C ASP A 89 -1.61 11.85 11.24
N GLY A 90 -0.85 11.71 10.17
CA GLY A 90 -1.05 10.65 9.18
C GLY A 90 -0.71 9.27 9.73
N ARG A 91 -1.22 8.23 9.04
CA ARG A 91 -1.03 6.84 9.42
C ARG A 91 -0.12 6.10 8.45
N VAL A 92 0.73 5.24 8.98
CA VAL A 92 1.52 4.28 8.22
C VAL A 92 1.00 2.86 8.49
N ILE A 93 0.73 2.10 7.43
CA ILE A 93 0.49 0.65 7.48
C ILE A 93 1.53 0.03 6.57
N ALA A 94 2.46 -0.74 7.13
CA ALA A 94 3.58 -1.30 6.37
C ALA A 94 3.73 -2.80 6.59
N ALA A 95 4.03 -3.54 5.54
CA ALA A 95 4.45 -4.93 5.67
C ALA A 95 5.80 -5.02 6.38
N GLU A 96 5.94 -5.95 7.31
CA GLU A 96 7.24 -6.33 7.88
C GLU A 96 8.04 -7.12 6.82
N ARG A 97 8.44 -6.41 5.77
CA ARG A 97 9.15 -6.99 4.64
C ARG A 97 10.25 -6.06 4.16
N ALA A 98 11.38 -6.65 3.80
CA ALA A 98 12.53 -5.95 3.28
C ALA A 98 13.01 -6.64 2.00
N VAL A 99 13.34 -5.83 1.00
CA VAL A 99 13.97 -6.29 -0.25
C VAL A 99 15.28 -5.54 -0.42
N MET A 100 16.38 -6.25 -0.29
CA MET A 100 17.72 -5.63 -0.39
C MET A 100 17.91 -4.99 -1.77
N PRO A 101 18.15 -3.68 -1.85
CA PRO A 101 18.45 -3.02 -3.11
C PRO A 101 19.75 -3.56 -3.73
N VAL A 102 19.84 -3.63 -5.05
CA VAL A 102 21.05 -4.07 -5.75
C VAL A 102 22.27 -3.24 -5.34
N THR A 103 22.12 -1.95 -5.11
CA THR A 103 23.19 -1.06 -4.64
C THR A 103 23.70 -1.42 -3.26
N ALA A 104 22.87 -1.95 -2.38
CA ALA A 104 23.27 -2.39 -1.04
C ALA A 104 24.12 -3.68 -1.09
N SER A 105 23.90 -4.54 -2.10
CA SER A 105 24.73 -5.75 -2.31
C SER A 105 26.15 -5.42 -2.77
N LEU A 106 26.42 -4.18 -3.18
CA LEU A 106 27.73 -3.69 -3.62
C LEU A 106 28.56 -3.06 -2.47
N GLY A 107 28.17 -3.24 -1.21
CA GLY A 107 28.92 -2.79 -0.04
C GLY A 107 28.24 -1.77 0.87
N GLY A 108 27.01 -1.40 0.61
CA GLY A 108 26.18 -0.60 1.52
C GLY A 108 25.29 -1.52 2.35
N GLY A 109 25.41 -1.53 3.68
CA GLY A 109 24.54 -2.33 4.54
C GLY A 109 23.05 -1.98 4.33
N TYR A 110 22.18 -2.98 4.40
CA TYR A 110 20.73 -2.80 4.44
C TYR A 110 20.18 -3.58 5.63
N ASP A 111 19.80 -2.86 6.67
CA ASP A 111 19.27 -3.45 7.90
C ASP A 111 17.77 -3.10 8.06
N PRO A 112 16.87 -4.08 7.90
CA PRO A 112 15.43 -3.88 8.07
C PRO A 112 15.06 -3.38 9.47
N SER A 113 15.83 -3.71 10.51
CA SER A 113 15.54 -3.29 11.88
C SER A 113 15.70 -1.79 12.05
N VAL A 114 16.67 -1.18 11.41
CA VAL A 114 16.89 0.27 11.38
C VAL A 114 15.74 0.98 10.68
N MET A 115 15.26 0.44 9.56
CA MET A 115 14.10 1.01 8.85
C MET A 115 12.84 0.95 9.70
N LYS A 116 12.60 -0.17 10.36
CA LYS A 116 11.46 -0.36 11.26
C LYS A 116 11.52 0.60 12.46
N GLN A 117 12.69 0.72 13.09
CA GLN A 117 12.91 1.66 14.19
C GLN A 117 12.66 3.10 13.73
N TYR A 118 13.19 3.49 12.58
CA TYR A 118 12.98 4.83 12.03
C TYR A 118 11.48 5.15 11.83
N LEU A 119 10.70 4.19 11.30
CA LEU A 119 9.26 4.35 11.17
C LEU A 119 8.56 4.50 12.54
N GLN A 120 8.99 3.75 13.56
CA GLN A 120 8.45 3.82 14.93
C GLN A 120 8.70 5.19 15.57
N GLU A 121 9.84 5.81 15.30
CA GLU A 121 10.23 7.09 15.87
C GLU A 121 9.58 8.29 15.17
N HIS A 122 9.23 8.16 13.88
CA HIS A 122 8.83 9.30 13.04
C HIS A 122 7.38 9.24 12.54
N ALA A 123 6.68 8.13 12.68
CA ALA A 123 5.26 8.03 12.31
C ALA A 123 4.37 8.12 13.56
N ALA A 124 3.45 9.09 13.58
CA ALA A 124 2.54 9.27 14.72
C ALA A 124 1.61 8.06 14.95
N ALA A 125 1.23 7.37 13.87
CA ALA A 125 0.44 6.14 13.92
C ALA A 125 1.04 5.12 12.95
N LEU A 126 1.60 4.03 13.51
CA LEU A 126 2.25 2.96 12.75
C LEU A 126 1.59 1.61 13.03
N THR A 127 1.27 0.89 11.97
CA THR A 127 0.89 -0.53 12.02
C THR A 127 1.85 -1.34 11.17
N ILE A 128 2.62 -2.22 11.80
CA ILE A 128 3.48 -3.18 11.10
C ILE A 128 2.72 -4.49 10.92
N VAL A 129 2.51 -4.89 9.69
CA VAL A 129 1.77 -6.10 9.32
C VAL A 129 2.76 -7.25 9.11
N LYS A 130 2.69 -8.25 9.98
CA LYS A 130 3.47 -9.49 9.84
C LYS A 130 2.84 -10.38 8.78
N VAL A 131 3.46 -10.47 7.62
CA VAL A 131 2.89 -11.13 6.44
C VAL A 131 3.34 -12.58 6.23
N GLU A 132 4.42 -13.00 6.87
CA GLU A 132 5.02 -14.33 6.63
C GLU A 132 4.04 -15.47 6.97
N LYS A 133 3.40 -15.42 8.14
CA LYS A 133 2.41 -16.42 8.55
C LYS A 133 1.21 -16.46 7.58
N ALA A 134 0.80 -15.31 7.06
CA ALA A 134 -0.27 -15.24 6.07
C ALA A 134 0.14 -15.89 4.74
N PHE A 135 1.40 -15.70 4.32
CA PHE A 135 1.92 -16.35 3.12
C PHE A 135 1.96 -17.87 3.26
N GLU A 136 2.38 -18.38 4.41
CA GLU A 136 2.36 -19.80 4.72
C GLU A 136 0.93 -20.36 4.68
N THR A 137 -0.01 -19.69 5.34
CA THR A 137 -1.42 -20.12 5.41
C THR A 137 -2.10 -20.09 4.03
N LEU A 138 -1.82 -19.08 3.22
CA LEU A 138 -2.43 -18.87 1.90
C LEU A 138 -1.66 -19.56 0.77
N GLY A 139 -0.46 -20.07 1.05
CA GLY A 139 0.38 -20.75 0.06
C GLY A 139 0.98 -19.82 -1.00
N SER A 140 0.97 -18.51 -0.80
CA SER A 140 1.46 -17.58 -1.81
C SER A 140 1.89 -16.24 -1.23
N ALA A 141 3.10 -15.78 -1.55
CA ALA A 141 3.55 -14.41 -1.26
C ALA A 141 3.02 -13.37 -2.27
N LYS A 142 2.38 -13.81 -3.37
CA LYS A 142 1.84 -12.92 -4.41
C LYS A 142 0.59 -12.16 -3.96
N VAL A 143 0.04 -12.48 -2.79
CA VAL A 143 -1.14 -11.85 -2.20
C VAL A 143 -0.81 -10.68 -1.26
N LEU A 144 0.44 -10.25 -1.18
CA LEU A 144 0.89 -9.16 -0.32
C LEU A 144 0.02 -7.91 -0.43
N ASN A 145 -0.33 -7.54 -1.66
CA ASN A 145 -1.15 -6.37 -1.95
C ASN A 145 -2.56 -6.48 -1.34
N LEU A 146 -3.20 -7.63 -1.43
CA LEU A 146 -4.53 -7.84 -0.85
C LEU A 146 -4.48 -7.98 0.69
N LEU A 147 -3.41 -8.55 1.24
CA LEU A 147 -3.19 -8.59 2.69
C LEU A 147 -3.09 -7.17 3.27
N LEU A 148 -2.26 -6.30 2.67
CA LEU A 148 -2.12 -4.93 3.13
C LEU A 148 -3.40 -4.11 2.91
N LEU A 149 -4.08 -4.31 1.79
CA LEU A 149 -5.36 -3.66 1.52
C LEU A 149 -6.41 -4.09 2.55
N GLY A 150 -6.45 -5.37 2.92
CA GLY A 150 -7.31 -5.91 3.97
C GLY A 150 -7.01 -5.30 5.34
N ALA A 151 -5.74 -5.24 5.75
CA ALA A 151 -5.33 -4.60 6.99
C ALA A 151 -5.71 -3.10 7.02
N ALA A 152 -5.52 -2.39 5.91
CA ALA A 152 -5.92 -0.98 5.80
C ALA A 152 -7.44 -0.80 5.85
N SER A 153 -8.21 -1.71 5.26
CA SER A 153 -9.67 -1.73 5.33
C SER A 153 -10.16 -2.00 6.75
N ALA A 154 -9.65 -3.05 7.40
CA ALA A 154 -10.03 -3.43 8.76
C ALA A 154 -9.74 -2.32 9.78
N SER A 155 -8.66 -1.56 9.60
CA SER A 155 -8.31 -0.42 10.46
C SER A 155 -9.13 0.86 10.20
N GLY A 156 -9.98 0.88 9.17
CA GLY A 156 -10.71 2.07 8.72
C GLY A 156 -9.83 3.15 8.08
N ALA A 157 -8.53 2.89 7.87
CA ALA A 157 -7.57 3.88 7.38
C ALA A 157 -7.89 4.39 5.96
N LEU A 158 -8.53 3.57 5.14
CA LEU A 158 -8.92 3.95 3.78
C LEU A 158 -10.12 4.91 3.74
N GLY A 159 -11.00 4.85 4.73
CA GLY A 159 -12.24 5.62 4.76
C GLY A 159 -13.28 5.15 3.74
N LEU A 160 -13.07 4.01 3.09
CA LEU A 160 -13.99 3.38 2.14
C LEU A 160 -14.72 2.21 2.79
N GLN A 161 -15.93 1.94 2.30
CA GLN A 161 -16.69 0.78 2.76
C GLN A 161 -16.01 -0.52 2.31
N ARG A 162 -15.98 -1.48 3.23
CA ARG A 162 -15.42 -2.80 2.93
C ARG A 162 -16.13 -3.51 1.77
N SER A 163 -17.46 -3.39 1.70
CA SER A 163 -18.26 -3.94 0.61
C SER A 163 -17.85 -3.39 -0.75
N SER A 164 -17.51 -2.10 -0.82
CA SER A 164 -17.04 -1.46 -2.06
C SER A 164 -15.67 -1.99 -2.49
N LEU A 165 -14.77 -2.25 -1.53
CA LEU A 165 -13.47 -2.88 -1.78
C LEU A 165 -13.62 -4.33 -2.25
N LEU A 166 -14.49 -5.12 -1.62
CA LEU A 166 -14.78 -6.50 -2.05
C LEU A 166 -15.37 -6.53 -3.46
N ALA A 167 -16.32 -5.67 -3.77
CA ALA A 167 -16.88 -5.56 -5.11
C ALA A 167 -15.83 -5.13 -6.15
N ALA A 168 -14.91 -4.21 -5.76
CA ALA A 168 -13.80 -3.84 -6.64
C ALA A 168 -12.84 -5.01 -6.90
N ILE A 169 -12.59 -5.86 -5.89
CA ILE A 169 -11.78 -7.08 -6.05
C ILE A 169 -12.48 -8.05 -7.01
N GLU A 170 -13.79 -8.26 -6.86
CA GLU A 170 -14.58 -9.15 -7.73
C GLU A 170 -14.53 -8.73 -9.19
N ASP A 171 -14.62 -7.42 -9.45
CA ASP A 171 -14.66 -6.89 -10.82
C ASP A 171 -13.29 -6.83 -11.50
N ASN A 172 -12.20 -6.71 -10.73
CA ASN A 172 -10.87 -6.42 -11.29
C ASN A 172 -9.85 -7.56 -11.16
N VAL A 173 -10.13 -8.59 -10.35
CA VAL A 173 -9.24 -9.74 -10.20
C VAL A 173 -9.72 -10.88 -11.11
N PRO A 174 -8.83 -11.47 -11.94
CA PRO A 174 -9.21 -12.58 -12.80
C PRO A 174 -9.81 -13.75 -12.00
N PRO A 175 -10.86 -14.43 -12.51
CA PRO A 175 -11.61 -15.48 -11.79
C PRO A 175 -10.73 -16.55 -11.14
N LYS A 176 -9.68 -16.98 -11.83
CA LYS A 176 -8.73 -18.01 -11.34
C LYS A 176 -7.96 -17.61 -10.06
N PHE A 177 -7.89 -16.32 -9.74
CA PHE A 177 -7.18 -15.81 -8.57
C PHE A 177 -8.13 -15.20 -7.53
N LEU A 178 -9.43 -15.10 -7.85
CA LEU A 178 -10.40 -14.36 -7.05
C LEU A 178 -10.52 -14.92 -5.63
N ASP A 179 -10.69 -16.23 -5.50
CA ASP A 179 -10.85 -16.88 -4.19
C ASP A 179 -9.64 -16.63 -3.27
N LEU A 180 -8.42 -16.82 -3.80
CA LEU A 180 -7.19 -16.58 -3.04
C LEU A 180 -7.06 -15.11 -2.62
N ASN A 181 -7.38 -14.19 -3.52
CA ASN A 181 -7.29 -12.75 -3.23
C ASN A 181 -8.34 -12.29 -2.22
N LYS A 182 -9.56 -12.83 -2.25
CA LYS A 182 -10.58 -12.60 -1.22
C LYS A 182 -10.13 -13.12 0.15
N LYS A 183 -9.60 -14.34 0.23
CA LYS A 183 -9.04 -14.89 1.47
C LYS A 183 -7.93 -14.02 2.04
N ALA A 184 -7.05 -13.50 1.18
CA ALA A 184 -6.00 -12.60 1.60
C ALA A 184 -6.53 -11.26 2.12
N PHE A 185 -7.51 -10.67 1.46
CA PHE A 185 -8.16 -9.43 1.90
C PHE A 185 -8.87 -9.58 3.24
N CYS A 186 -9.46 -10.75 3.51
CA CYS A 186 -10.18 -11.06 4.74
C CYS A 186 -9.28 -11.64 5.86
N TYR A 187 -7.97 -11.76 5.66
CA TYR A 187 -7.09 -12.49 6.57
C TYR A 187 -6.97 -11.89 7.98
N PHE A 188 -7.10 -10.58 8.12
CA PHE A 188 -6.93 -9.87 9.40
C PHE A 188 -8.27 -9.49 10.07
N GLU A 189 -9.32 -10.24 9.82
CA GLU A 189 -10.63 -10.09 10.45
C GLU A 189 -10.79 -10.90 11.71
#